data_ebd1e549b042ba44709e12f44450d74e
#
_entry.id   ebd1e549b042ba44709e12f44450d74e
#
_cell.length_a   1.000
_cell.length_b   1.000
_cell.length_c   1.000
_cell.angle_alpha   90.00
_cell.angle_beta   90.00
_cell.angle_gamma   90.00
#
_symmetry.space_group_name_H-M   'P 1'
#
loop_
_entity.id
_entity.type
_entity.pdbx_description
1 polymer ?
#
loop_
_entity_poly.entity_id
_entity_poly.type
_entity_poly.pdbx_seq_one_letter_code
_entity_poly.pdbx_strand_id
1 'polypeptide(L)'
;MKFLNIVKKIIGFKLIFAKPNKKKVLVYDRDCERIYNKLFPKKYYEILDVRYESINLYVILQTLTKYGLKNFKDNYKKCFIDLVSPKIVLTAIDNNPAFYDLKNINNKPYYVSFQYGMRDNKFYEKCKKFIKKTGRKLKSDYIFLFGKSQKQRFSKTID
;
A
#
# COMPACT_ATOMS: atom_id res chain seq x y z
N MET A 1 0.94 -27.35 -15.66
CA MET A 1 0.00 -26.75 -14.69
C MET A 1 0.38 -25.34 -14.19
N LYS A 2 1.65 -25.00 -13.86
CA LYS A 2 2.03 -23.66 -13.39
C LYS A 2 1.83 -22.54 -14.43
N PHE A 3 2.08 -22.81 -15.72
CA PHE A 3 1.96 -21.83 -16.80
C PHE A 3 0.50 -21.41 -17.06
N LEU A 4 -0.45 -22.36 -17.06
CA LEU A 4 -1.88 -22.05 -17.19
C LEU A 4 -2.43 -21.20 -16.05
N ASN A 5 -1.92 -21.38 -14.82
CA ASN A 5 -2.30 -20.56 -13.67
C ASN A 5 -1.72 -19.13 -13.74
N ILE A 6 -0.56 -18.98 -14.38
CA ILE A 6 0.02 -17.65 -14.65
C ILE A 6 -0.79 -16.94 -15.72
N VAL A 7 -1.14 -17.63 -16.82
CA VAL A 7 -1.97 -17.07 -17.89
C VAL A 7 -3.37 -16.70 -17.40
N LYS A 8 -4.03 -17.57 -16.60
CA LYS A 8 -5.33 -17.24 -15.96
C LYS A 8 -5.24 -16.04 -15.00
N LYS A 9 -4.12 -15.87 -14.30
CA LYS A 9 -3.87 -14.68 -13.49
C LYS A 9 -3.70 -13.44 -14.37
N ILE A 10 -3.01 -13.53 -15.50
CA ILE A 10 -2.78 -12.40 -16.42
C ILE A 10 -4.09 -11.96 -17.09
N ILE A 11 -4.99 -12.88 -17.44
CA ILE A 11 -6.28 -12.58 -18.08
C ILE A 11 -7.26 -11.87 -17.13
N GLY A 12 -7.08 -11.99 -15.80
CA GLY A 12 -7.90 -11.32 -14.79
C GLY A 12 -7.44 -9.89 -14.44
N PHE A 13 -6.31 -9.39 -14.96
CA PHE A 13 -5.81 -8.06 -14.62
C PHE A 13 -6.45 -6.98 -15.46
N LYS A 14 -6.95 -5.92 -14.80
CA LYS A 14 -7.31 -4.68 -15.49
C LYS A 14 -6.04 -3.90 -15.82
N LEU A 15 -5.72 -3.78 -17.11
CA LEU A 15 -4.61 -2.95 -17.56
C LEU A 15 -5.06 -1.48 -17.64
N ILE A 16 -4.29 -0.60 -17.01
CA ILE A 16 -4.52 0.84 -17.04
C ILE A 16 -3.33 1.49 -17.76
N PHE A 17 -3.63 2.25 -18.82
CA PHE A 17 -2.63 2.93 -19.64
C PHE A 17 -2.48 4.40 -19.25
N ALA A 18 -3.50 4.97 -18.64
CA ALA A 18 -3.53 6.38 -18.28
C ALA A 18 -2.55 6.70 -17.14
N LYS A 19 -1.92 7.88 -17.22
CA LYS A 19 -1.14 8.44 -16.12
C LYS A 19 -2.05 8.59 -14.89
N PRO A 20 -1.60 8.20 -13.68
CA PRO A 20 -2.34 8.45 -12.44
C PRO A 20 -2.59 9.95 -12.24
N ASN A 21 -3.80 10.30 -11.79
CA ASN A 21 -4.16 11.68 -11.53
C ASN A 21 -3.50 12.19 -10.24
N LYS A 22 -3.13 13.48 -10.21
CA LYS A 22 -2.74 14.13 -8.96
C LYS A 22 -3.94 14.22 -8.03
N LYS A 23 -3.84 13.69 -6.83
CA LYS A 23 -4.90 13.66 -5.82
C LYS A 23 -4.35 13.93 -4.43
N LYS A 24 -5.16 14.54 -3.56
CA LYS A 24 -4.75 14.82 -2.18
C LYS A 24 -4.61 13.56 -1.33
N VAL A 25 -5.38 12.52 -1.64
CA VAL A 25 -5.40 11.25 -0.92
C VAL A 25 -5.04 10.12 -1.86
N LEU A 26 -4.19 9.21 -1.40
CA LEU A 26 -3.91 7.93 -2.03
C LEU A 26 -4.42 6.82 -1.12
N VAL A 27 -5.33 6.02 -1.61
CA VAL A 27 -5.84 4.85 -0.89
C VAL A 27 -4.94 3.66 -1.23
N TYR A 28 -4.39 3.04 -0.19
CA TYR A 28 -3.60 1.83 -0.31
C TYR A 28 -4.52 0.61 -0.20
N ASP A 29 -4.63 -0.13 -1.29
CA ASP A 29 -5.50 -1.28 -1.47
C ASP A 29 -6.97 -0.94 -1.80
N ARG A 30 -7.50 -1.67 -2.80
CA ARG A 30 -8.86 -1.48 -3.33
C ARG A 30 -9.94 -2.03 -2.41
N ASP A 31 -9.67 -3.03 -1.60
CA ASP A 31 -10.67 -3.71 -0.75
C ASP A 31 -11.48 -2.76 0.13
N CYS A 32 -10.89 -1.63 0.50
CA CYS A 32 -11.57 -0.62 1.30
C CYS A 32 -12.25 0.48 0.48
N GLU A 33 -12.31 0.37 -0.85
CA GLU A 33 -12.93 1.39 -1.71
C GLU A 33 -14.39 1.67 -1.31
N ARG A 34 -15.15 0.64 -0.90
CA ARG A 34 -16.53 0.80 -0.43
C ARG A 34 -16.64 1.70 0.81
N ILE A 35 -15.66 1.66 1.71
CA ILE A 35 -15.62 2.51 2.91
C ILE A 35 -15.28 3.94 2.48
N TYR A 36 -14.24 4.10 1.67
CA TYR A 36 -13.78 5.42 1.26
C TYR A 36 -14.77 6.16 0.37
N ASN A 37 -15.51 5.44 -0.50
CA ASN A 37 -16.59 6.03 -1.32
C ASN A 37 -17.70 6.66 -0.49
N LYS A 38 -17.93 6.16 0.74
CA LYS A 38 -18.90 6.76 1.67
C LYS A 38 -18.35 8.00 2.40
N LEU A 39 -17.04 8.09 2.55
CA LEU A 39 -16.37 9.16 3.30
C LEU A 39 -15.92 10.31 2.39
N PHE A 40 -15.48 9.97 1.17
CA PHE A 40 -14.89 10.93 0.25
C PHE A 40 -15.41 10.73 -1.18
N PRO A 41 -15.81 11.80 -1.89
CA PRO A 41 -16.03 11.72 -3.32
C PRO A 41 -14.80 11.22 -4.08
N LYS A 42 -14.97 10.37 -5.07
CA LYS A 42 -13.88 9.74 -5.87
C LYS A 42 -12.93 10.75 -6.52
N LYS A 43 -13.38 11.98 -6.73
CA LYS A 43 -12.54 13.06 -7.25
C LYS A 43 -11.35 13.44 -6.36
N TYR A 44 -11.36 13.10 -5.07
CA TYR A 44 -10.33 13.48 -4.11
C TYR A 44 -9.24 12.44 -3.90
N TYR A 45 -9.45 11.19 -4.30
CA TYR A 45 -8.48 10.13 -4.08
C TYR A 45 -8.14 9.35 -5.35
N GLU A 46 -6.98 8.69 -5.33
CA GLU A 46 -6.53 7.67 -6.27
C GLU A 46 -6.30 6.37 -5.50
N ILE A 47 -6.26 5.23 -6.19
CA ILE A 47 -6.05 3.92 -5.56
C ILE A 47 -4.72 3.33 -6.05
N LEU A 48 -3.84 3.00 -5.12
CA LEU A 48 -2.69 2.12 -5.36
C LEU A 48 -3.14 0.68 -5.10
N ASP A 49 -3.48 -0.02 -6.17
CA ASP A 49 -3.88 -1.42 -6.12
C ASP A 49 -2.64 -2.29 -5.87
N VAL A 50 -2.63 -3.00 -4.75
CA VAL A 50 -1.50 -3.83 -4.31
C VAL A 50 -1.77 -5.32 -4.37
N ARG A 51 -3.00 -5.71 -4.72
CA ARG A 51 -3.41 -7.12 -4.87
C ARG A 51 -3.33 -7.59 -6.32
N TYR A 52 -2.86 -6.70 -7.20
CA TYR A 52 -2.72 -6.99 -8.64
C TYR A 52 -4.05 -7.24 -9.35
N GLU A 53 -5.15 -6.64 -8.89
CA GLU A 53 -6.42 -6.63 -9.63
C GLU A 53 -6.36 -5.65 -10.81
N SER A 54 -5.53 -4.63 -10.69
CA SER A 54 -5.20 -3.71 -11.77
C SER A 54 -3.69 -3.39 -11.80
N ILE A 55 -3.16 -3.22 -13.01
CA ILE A 55 -1.76 -2.87 -13.24
C ILE A 55 -1.71 -1.63 -14.13
N ASN A 56 -0.99 -0.61 -13.68
CA ASN A 56 -0.82 0.61 -14.45
C ASN A 56 0.46 0.53 -15.30
N LEU A 57 0.30 0.37 -16.62
CA LEU A 57 1.40 0.24 -17.58
C LEU A 57 2.20 1.53 -17.73
N TYR A 58 1.55 2.70 -17.61
CA TYR A 58 2.27 3.97 -17.62
C TYR A 58 3.27 4.04 -16.46
N VAL A 59 2.84 3.61 -15.26
CA VAL A 59 3.73 3.58 -14.08
C VAL A 59 4.84 2.54 -14.25
N ILE A 60 4.56 1.39 -14.86
CA ILE A 60 5.59 0.40 -15.18
C ILE A 60 6.66 1.01 -16.06
N LEU A 61 6.29 1.63 -17.18
CA LEU A 61 7.22 2.27 -18.10
C LEU A 61 8.05 3.35 -17.38
N GLN A 62 7.41 4.23 -16.62
CA GLN A 62 8.10 5.25 -15.83
C GLN A 62 9.05 4.66 -14.79
N THR A 63 8.68 3.52 -14.20
CA THR A 63 9.55 2.83 -13.23
C THR A 63 10.77 2.23 -13.90
N LEU A 64 10.58 1.58 -15.04
CA LEU A 64 11.68 0.95 -15.80
C LEU A 64 12.67 1.99 -16.33
N THR A 65 12.17 3.10 -16.87
CA THR A 65 13.03 4.18 -17.38
C THR A 65 13.83 4.87 -16.28
N LYS A 66 13.24 5.01 -15.07
CA LYS A 66 13.83 5.79 -13.97
C LYS A 66 14.74 4.96 -13.04
N TYR A 67 14.40 3.69 -12.81
CA TYR A 67 15.02 2.85 -11.79
C TYR A 67 15.50 1.49 -12.31
N GLY A 68 15.15 1.12 -13.55
CA GLY A 68 15.41 -0.21 -14.10
C GLY A 68 14.62 -1.31 -13.38
N LEU A 69 15.15 -2.53 -13.44
CA LEU A 69 14.49 -3.72 -12.84
C LEU A 69 14.81 -3.92 -11.36
N LYS A 70 15.87 -3.27 -10.85
CA LYS A 70 16.31 -3.45 -9.45
C LYS A 70 15.23 -2.92 -8.51
N ASN A 71 14.86 -3.75 -7.51
CA ASN A 71 13.83 -3.42 -6.52
C ASN A 71 12.50 -2.94 -7.15
N PHE A 72 12.13 -3.51 -8.31
CA PHE A 72 11.02 -3.05 -9.15
C PHE A 72 9.72 -2.82 -8.36
N LYS A 73 9.35 -3.73 -7.44
CA LYS A 73 8.10 -3.60 -6.65
C LYS A 73 8.08 -2.33 -5.81
N ASP A 74 9.18 -2.00 -5.15
CA ASP A 74 9.25 -0.81 -4.30
C ASP A 74 9.35 0.45 -5.14
N ASN A 75 10.12 0.40 -6.22
CA ASN A 75 10.24 1.50 -7.18
C ASN A 75 8.92 1.79 -7.92
N TYR A 76 8.11 0.77 -8.23
CA TYR A 76 6.76 0.96 -8.78
C TYR A 76 5.86 1.73 -7.82
N LYS A 77 5.83 1.32 -6.53
CA LYS A 77 5.04 2.03 -5.51
C LYS A 77 5.53 3.47 -5.34
N LYS A 78 6.85 3.66 -5.27
CA LYS A 78 7.46 4.99 -5.19
C LYS A 78 7.07 5.87 -6.37
N CYS A 79 7.19 5.35 -7.58
CA CYS A 79 6.82 6.06 -8.81
C CYS A 79 5.33 6.42 -8.82
N PHE A 80 4.45 5.48 -8.42
CA PHE A 80 3.02 5.73 -8.33
C PHE A 80 2.71 6.86 -7.33
N ILE A 81 3.30 6.81 -6.12
CA ILE A 81 3.14 7.85 -5.10
C ILE A 81 3.65 9.21 -5.60
N ASP A 82 4.82 9.23 -6.26
CA ASP A 82 5.38 10.47 -6.81
C ASP A 82 4.48 11.08 -7.91
N LEU A 83 3.87 10.25 -8.77
CA LEU A 83 2.97 10.70 -9.83
C LEU A 83 1.65 11.26 -9.29
N VAL A 84 1.05 10.59 -8.30
CA VAL A 84 -0.18 11.06 -7.63
C VAL A 84 0.10 12.28 -6.77
N SER A 85 1.30 12.35 -6.17
CA SER A 85 1.73 13.43 -5.27
C SER A 85 0.73 13.71 -4.14
N PRO A 86 0.31 12.67 -3.37
CA PRO A 86 -0.71 12.83 -2.35
C PRO A 86 -0.13 13.55 -1.12
N LYS A 87 -1.01 14.19 -0.34
CA LYS A 87 -0.69 14.67 1.01
C LYS A 87 -0.77 13.53 2.03
N ILE A 88 -1.69 12.60 1.80
CA ILE A 88 -1.99 11.49 2.72
C ILE A 88 -2.06 10.18 1.93
N VAL A 89 -1.39 9.14 2.43
CA VAL A 89 -1.58 7.74 2.02
C VAL A 89 -2.35 7.02 3.12
N LEU A 90 -3.49 6.47 2.78
CA LEU A 90 -4.49 5.99 3.70
C LEU A 90 -4.78 4.50 3.51
N THR A 91 -4.89 3.73 4.59
CA THR A 91 -5.40 2.35 4.55
C THR A 91 -6.38 2.06 5.69
N ALA A 92 -7.41 1.26 5.40
CA ALA A 92 -8.22 0.59 6.40
C ALA A 92 -7.86 -0.93 6.50
N ILE A 93 -6.80 -1.36 5.79
CA ILE A 93 -6.27 -2.72 5.89
C ILE A 93 -4.96 -2.67 6.68
N ASP A 94 -5.09 -2.50 7.98
CA ASP A 94 -3.97 -2.34 8.91
C ASP A 94 -3.15 -3.64 9.15
N ASN A 95 -3.57 -4.79 8.60
CA ASN A 95 -2.89 -6.07 8.75
C ASN A 95 -1.84 -6.37 7.66
N ASN A 96 -1.50 -5.40 6.83
CA ASN A 96 -0.49 -5.55 5.79
C ASN A 96 0.82 -4.81 6.16
N PRO A 97 1.90 -5.52 6.58
CA PRO A 97 3.17 -4.88 6.92
C PRO A 97 3.76 -4.05 5.78
N ALA A 98 3.44 -4.39 4.52
CA ALA A 98 3.94 -3.64 3.36
C ALA A 98 3.37 -2.21 3.27
N PHE A 99 2.26 -1.90 3.93
CA PHE A 99 1.78 -0.52 4.07
C PHE A 99 2.73 0.30 4.94
N TYR A 100 3.10 -0.22 6.10
CA TYR A 100 3.99 0.45 7.06
C TYR A 100 5.44 0.57 6.56
N ASP A 101 5.80 -0.17 5.52
CA ASP A 101 7.08 -0.04 4.85
C ASP A 101 7.10 1.06 3.77
N LEU A 102 5.95 1.56 3.34
CA LEU A 102 5.87 2.61 2.32
C LEU A 102 6.60 3.89 2.74
N LYS A 103 6.59 4.23 4.02
CA LYS A 103 7.29 5.42 4.54
C LYS A 103 8.81 5.32 4.37
N ASN A 104 9.37 4.10 4.31
CA ASN A 104 10.79 3.90 3.98
C ASN A 104 11.06 4.05 2.47
N ILE A 105 10.03 3.83 1.64
CA ILE A 105 10.13 3.92 0.17
C ILE A 105 9.93 5.37 -0.30
N ASN A 106 8.97 6.06 0.32
CA ASN A 106 8.66 7.47 0.04
C ASN A 106 8.15 8.14 1.32
N ASN A 107 8.87 9.11 1.84
CA ASN A 107 8.56 9.79 3.11
C ASN A 107 7.84 11.13 2.96
N LYS A 108 7.45 11.51 1.73
CA LYS A 108 6.82 12.82 1.47
C LYS A 108 5.41 12.94 2.04
N PRO A 109 4.48 11.96 1.82
CA PRO A 109 3.13 12.06 2.36
C PRO A 109 3.04 11.59 3.81
N TYR A 110 1.96 11.95 4.49
CA TYR A 110 1.58 11.34 5.76
C TYR A 110 0.97 9.96 5.53
N TYR A 111 1.38 8.97 6.32
CA TYR A 111 0.86 7.60 6.28
C TYR A 111 -0.11 7.39 7.44
N VAL A 112 -1.35 7.07 7.11
CA VAL A 112 -2.45 6.96 8.05
C VAL A 112 -3.11 5.59 7.92
N SER A 113 -3.24 4.85 9.03
CA SER A 113 -3.96 3.59 9.04
C SER A 113 -5.10 3.59 10.05
N PHE A 114 -6.18 2.91 9.67
CA PHE A 114 -7.30 2.63 10.55
C PHE A 114 -7.38 1.14 10.82
N GLN A 115 -7.45 0.78 12.08
CA GLN A 115 -7.67 -0.59 12.47
C GLN A 115 -9.08 -1.04 12.07
N TYR A 116 -9.15 -2.11 11.29
CA TYR A 116 -10.43 -2.67 10.84
C TYR A 116 -10.90 -3.85 11.69
N GLY A 117 -10.01 -4.50 12.43
CA GLY A 117 -10.33 -5.62 13.30
C GLY A 117 -9.24 -5.87 14.33
N MET A 118 -9.55 -6.68 15.33
CA MET A 118 -8.58 -7.05 16.37
C MET A 118 -7.37 -7.76 15.76
N ARG A 119 -6.17 -7.42 16.24
CA ARG A 119 -4.93 -8.05 15.78
C ARG A 119 -4.48 -9.10 16.79
N ASP A 120 -4.29 -10.30 16.27
CA ASP A 120 -3.77 -11.46 16.98
C ASP A 120 -2.22 -11.52 16.94
N ASN A 121 -1.65 -12.53 17.58
CA ASN A 121 -0.20 -12.73 17.58
C ASN A 121 0.36 -12.98 16.18
N LYS A 122 -0.41 -13.64 15.29
CA LYS A 122 0.02 -13.94 13.91
C LYS A 122 0.34 -12.69 13.11
N PHE A 123 -0.42 -11.60 13.34
CA PHE A 123 -0.12 -10.31 12.71
C PHE A 123 1.26 -9.78 13.16
N TYR A 124 1.55 -9.77 14.46
CA TYR A 124 2.82 -9.27 14.97
C TYR A 124 4.01 -10.13 14.55
N GLU A 125 3.84 -11.45 14.48
CA GLU A 125 4.85 -12.34 13.92
C GLU A 125 5.09 -12.07 12.42
N LYS A 126 4.04 -11.80 11.66
CA LYS A 126 4.14 -11.41 10.24
C LYS A 126 4.95 -10.11 10.10
N CYS A 127 4.73 -9.13 10.98
CA CYS A 127 5.52 -7.90 11.02
C CYS A 127 6.99 -8.19 11.33
N LYS A 128 7.28 -8.99 12.35
CA LYS A 128 8.66 -9.39 12.69
C LYS A 128 9.37 -10.11 11.55
N LYS A 129 8.69 -11.06 10.89
CA LYS A 129 9.22 -11.75 9.70
C LYS A 129 9.50 -10.77 8.56
N PHE A 130 8.63 -9.78 8.36
CA PHE A 130 8.81 -8.75 7.34
C PHE A 130 10.03 -7.88 7.65
N ILE A 131 10.18 -7.41 8.89
CA ILE A 131 11.34 -6.63 9.35
C ILE A 131 12.64 -7.44 9.16
N LYS A 132 12.66 -8.70 9.61
CA LYS A 132 13.83 -9.59 9.43
C LYS A 132 14.22 -9.76 7.96
N LYS A 133 13.21 -9.90 7.07
CA LYS A 133 13.44 -10.08 5.62
C LYS A 133 13.96 -8.82 4.94
N THR A 134 13.47 -7.64 5.34
CA THR A 134 13.76 -6.37 4.64
C THR A 134 14.86 -5.56 5.30
N GLY A 135 15.17 -5.82 6.57
CA GLY A 135 16.06 -4.99 7.40
C GLY A 135 15.47 -3.61 7.75
N ARG A 136 14.19 -3.37 7.41
CA ARG A 136 13.55 -2.05 7.55
C ARG A 136 12.53 -2.06 8.69
N LYS A 137 12.54 -1.02 9.51
CA LYS A 137 11.50 -0.79 10.53
C LYS A 137 10.18 -0.40 9.87
N LEU A 138 9.08 -0.85 10.43
CA LEU A 138 7.74 -0.45 10.01
C LEU A 138 7.39 0.90 10.62
N LYS A 139 6.82 1.82 9.82
CA LYS A 139 6.56 3.20 10.24
C LYS A 139 5.19 3.68 9.77
N SER A 140 4.54 4.52 10.59
CA SER A 140 3.32 5.24 10.22
C SER A 140 3.28 6.57 10.96
N ASP A 141 2.66 7.60 10.36
CA ASP A 141 2.50 8.88 11.08
C ASP A 141 1.33 8.83 12.06
N TYR A 142 0.24 8.18 11.65
CA TYR A 142 -0.97 8.05 12.49
C TYR A 142 -1.56 6.65 12.36
N ILE A 143 -1.91 6.06 13.49
CA ILE A 143 -2.59 4.76 13.57
C ILE A 143 -3.80 4.90 14.49
N PHE A 144 -4.99 4.76 13.96
CA PHE A 144 -6.24 4.74 14.72
C PHE A 144 -6.55 3.31 15.15
N LEU A 145 -6.55 3.06 16.46
CA LEU A 145 -6.62 1.73 17.06
C LEU A 145 -7.81 1.56 17.99
N PHE A 146 -8.28 0.34 18.14
CA PHE A 146 -9.32 -0.06 19.09
C PHE A 146 -8.74 -0.20 20.52
N GLY A 147 -8.62 0.94 21.24
CA GLY A 147 -8.30 0.96 22.65
C GLY A 147 -6.82 0.77 23.03
N LYS A 148 -6.58 0.88 24.34
CA LYS A 148 -5.22 0.95 24.93
C LYS A 148 -4.40 -0.33 24.73
N SER A 149 -5.03 -1.50 24.82
CA SER A 149 -4.35 -2.80 24.65
C SER A 149 -3.73 -2.94 23.25
N GLN A 150 -4.47 -2.56 22.20
CA GLN A 150 -3.93 -2.58 20.84
C GLN A 150 -2.81 -1.55 20.69
N LYS A 151 -2.95 -0.35 21.24
CA LYS A 151 -1.90 0.68 21.24
C LYS A 151 -0.57 0.14 21.76
N GLN A 152 -0.57 -0.50 22.95
CA GLN A 152 0.64 -1.05 23.56
C GLN A 152 1.32 -2.11 22.70
N ARG A 153 0.55 -2.91 21.95
CA ARG A 153 1.08 -3.94 21.07
C ARG A 153 1.64 -3.36 19.76
N PHE A 154 0.92 -2.41 19.16
CA PHE A 154 1.36 -1.76 17.93
C PHE A 154 2.64 -0.97 18.15
N SER A 155 2.76 -0.18 19.23
CA SER A 155 3.95 0.64 19.52
C SER A 155 5.24 -0.16 19.73
N LYS A 156 5.15 -1.47 20.00
CA LYS A 156 6.32 -2.37 20.06
C LYS A 156 6.79 -2.86 18.67
N THR A 157 6.02 -2.57 17.63
CA THR A 157 6.25 -3.20 16.31
C THR A 157 6.30 -2.17 15.18
N ILE A 158 5.58 -1.07 15.32
CA ILE A 158 5.44 -0.02 14.30
C ILE A 158 5.76 1.31 14.96
N ASP A 159 6.76 2.02 14.41
CA ASP A 159 7.20 3.35 14.85
C ASP A 159 6.29 4.45 14.27
#